data_dd5dae523c5c81197a9d317a88008890
#
_entry.id   dd5dae523c5c81197a9d317a88008890
#
_cell.length_a   1.000
_cell.length_b   1.000
_cell.length_c   1.000
_cell.angle_alpha   90.00
_cell.angle_beta   90.00
_cell.angle_gamma   90.00
#
_symmetry.space_group_name_H-M   'P 1'
#
loop_
_entity.id
_entity.type
_entity.pdbx_description
1 polymer ?
#
loop_
_entity_poly.entity_id
_entity_poly.type
_entity_poly.pdbx_seq_one_letter_code
_entity_poly.pdbx_strand_id
1 'polypeptide(L)'
;MAAIGSPFGLTNSVTAGIVSAKSRNLPDENLVPFIQTDVAINPGNSGGPLFNMNGEVIGINSQIFSTSGGSMGLSFAIPINIATQVKDQILKNGKVTRGRIGVMIQSLTPELAKGFGLPEDTKGALVSRTDKDSPAAKAGLQSGDIIVGVDGTHVKNYSDIPRQISFAKPGSTVKLTVIRNKKEITVPVTVGVADGKTNTLKAGEESDTPKAEAKAGKLGVSVRPLTAKEAKKAGTSGLLVGNATGAAASAGIASGDVIVAVNGQPVKTVSDLSKAIEGKKQIAILVQRGGDQIYVPVNLDSSED
;
A
#
# COMPACT_ATOMS: atom_id res chain seq x y z
N MET A 1 3.80 21.32 24.57
CA MET A 1 2.71 20.40 24.93
C MET A 1 3.03 19.66 26.21
N ALA A 2 2.01 19.10 26.85
CA ALA A 2 2.19 18.35 28.09
C ALA A 2 1.40 17.05 28.06
N ALA A 3 1.96 15.98 28.63
CA ALA A 3 1.27 14.73 28.87
C ALA A 3 1.05 14.52 30.37
N ILE A 4 -0.09 13.98 30.73
CA ILE A 4 -0.43 13.64 32.12
C ILE A 4 -0.69 12.14 32.21
N GLY A 5 -0.18 11.51 33.26
CA GLY A 5 -0.36 10.09 33.50
C GLY A 5 0.16 9.65 34.85
N SER A 6 0.28 8.32 35.02
CA SER A 6 0.80 7.68 36.24
C SER A 6 1.92 6.70 35.90
N PRO A 7 3.07 7.20 35.41
CA PRO A 7 4.17 6.32 35.00
C PRO A 7 4.72 5.56 36.20
N PHE A 8 4.95 4.26 36.04
CA PHE A 8 5.46 3.36 37.08
C PHE A 8 4.65 3.39 38.39
N GLY A 9 3.37 3.75 38.34
CA GLY A 9 2.50 3.88 39.51
C GLY A 9 2.65 5.20 40.29
N LEU A 10 3.47 6.11 39.81
CA LEU A 10 3.60 7.47 40.36
C LEU A 10 2.41 8.31 39.89
N THR A 11 1.51 8.67 40.81
CA THR A 11 0.31 9.42 40.50
C THR A 11 0.59 10.87 40.07
N ASN A 12 -0.25 11.40 39.16
CA ASN A 12 -0.25 12.82 38.76
C ASN A 12 1.08 13.33 38.20
N SER A 13 1.76 12.51 37.41
CA SER A 13 2.98 12.92 36.73
C SER A 13 2.66 13.73 35.49
N VAL A 14 3.38 14.85 35.30
CA VAL A 14 3.31 15.72 34.12
C VAL A 14 4.66 15.74 33.43
N THR A 15 4.67 15.50 32.13
CA THR A 15 5.86 15.63 31.29
C THR A 15 5.60 16.62 30.17
N ALA A 16 6.60 17.36 29.71
CA ALA A 16 6.47 18.39 28.69
C ALA A 16 7.47 18.18 27.54
N GLY A 17 7.12 18.70 26.37
CA GLY A 17 7.95 18.65 25.16
C GLY A 17 7.30 19.35 23.98
N ILE A 18 7.72 18.99 22.76
CA ILE A 18 7.24 19.57 21.50
C ILE A 18 6.68 18.52 20.56
N VAL A 19 5.94 18.94 19.52
CA VAL A 19 5.58 18.09 18.39
C VAL A 19 6.80 17.90 17.51
N SER A 20 7.30 16.67 17.41
CA SER A 20 8.43 16.31 16.55
C SER A 20 7.99 16.05 15.11
N ALA A 21 6.80 15.45 14.92
CA ALA A 21 6.22 15.21 13.60
C ALA A 21 4.70 15.02 13.68
N LYS A 22 4.02 15.18 12.55
CA LYS A 22 2.59 14.87 12.38
C LYS A 22 2.41 13.78 11.34
N SER A 23 1.30 13.03 11.45
CA SER A 23 0.93 11.96 10.51
C SER A 23 2.00 10.88 10.36
N ARG A 24 2.66 10.53 11.48
CA ARG A 24 3.65 9.45 11.49
C ARG A 24 2.94 8.10 11.39
N ASN A 25 3.35 7.29 10.41
CA ASN A 25 2.94 5.89 10.30
C ASN A 25 3.96 5.02 11.03
N LEU A 26 3.47 4.02 11.74
CA LEU A 26 4.30 3.01 12.38
C LEU A 26 4.18 1.69 11.61
N PRO A 27 5.24 0.85 11.61
CA PRO A 27 5.26 -0.38 10.79
C PRO A 27 4.04 -1.29 11.00
N ASP A 28 3.59 -1.41 12.24
CA ASP A 28 2.50 -2.31 12.63
C ASP A 28 1.12 -1.62 12.68
N GLU A 29 1.05 -0.28 12.46
CA GLU A 29 -0.18 0.51 12.57
C GLU A 29 -0.29 1.59 11.47
N ASN A 30 -0.65 1.17 10.27
CA ASN A 30 -0.77 2.06 9.11
C ASN A 30 -2.05 2.92 9.08
N LEU A 31 -3.01 2.69 9.99
CA LEU A 31 -4.30 3.39 9.97
C LEU A 31 -4.32 4.64 10.84
N VAL A 32 -3.44 4.73 11.85
CA VAL A 32 -3.40 5.87 12.76
C VAL A 32 -2.29 6.84 12.34
N PRO A 33 -2.62 8.12 12.04
CA PRO A 33 -1.64 9.15 11.73
C PRO A 33 -1.11 9.78 13.01
N PHE A 34 -0.21 9.08 13.72
CA PHE A 34 0.25 9.50 15.03
C PHE A 34 0.86 10.91 15.05
N ILE A 35 0.64 11.60 16.17
CA ILE A 35 1.43 12.76 16.57
C ILE A 35 2.68 12.23 17.25
N GLN A 36 3.85 12.50 16.69
CA GLN A 36 5.14 12.19 17.31
C GLN A 36 5.58 13.35 18.18
N THR A 37 6.05 13.05 19.39
CA THR A 37 6.53 14.04 20.36
C THR A 37 7.80 13.54 21.04
N ASP A 38 8.55 14.45 21.65
CA ASP A 38 9.65 14.15 22.56
C ASP A 38 9.23 14.16 24.04
N VAL A 39 7.93 14.37 24.31
CA VAL A 39 7.36 14.26 25.66
C VAL A 39 7.72 12.90 26.24
N ALA A 40 8.29 12.88 27.45
CA ALA A 40 8.67 11.63 28.08
C ALA A 40 7.43 10.80 28.46
N ILE A 41 7.15 9.77 27.67
CA ILE A 41 6.09 8.79 27.89
C ILE A 41 6.73 7.49 28.37
N ASN A 42 6.22 6.96 29.47
CA ASN A 42 6.64 5.69 30.06
C ASN A 42 5.42 4.80 30.34
N PRO A 43 5.60 3.50 30.59
CA PRO A 43 4.51 2.61 31.00
C PRO A 43 3.69 3.19 32.16
N GLY A 44 2.38 3.31 31.96
CA GLY A 44 1.43 3.99 32.86
C GLY A 44 0.90 5.32 32.35
N ASN A 45 1.53 5.93 31.31
CA ASN A 45 1.03 7.13 30.66
C ASN A 45 0.11 6.82 29.47
N SER A 46 0.11 5.58 28.95
CA SER A 46 -0.76 5.17 27.82
C SER A 46 -2.23 5.32 28.20
N GLY A 47 -3.04 5.91 27.30
CA GLY A 47 -4.43 6.27 27.55
C GLY A 47 -4.61 7.65 28.19
N GLY A 48 -3.55 8.26 28.72
CA GLY A 48 -3.56 9.61 29.25
C GLY A 48 -3.60 10.69 28.15
N PRO A 49 -4.04 11.92 28.47
CA PRO A 49 -4.16 13.01 27.52
C PRO A 49 -2.82 13.64 27.16
N LEU A 50 -2.72 14.09 25.90
CA LEU A 50 -1.70 14.99 25.41
C LEU A 50 -2.34 16.36 25.19
N PHE A 51 -1.87 17.39 25.88
CA PHE A 51 -2.39 18.75 25.84
C PHE A 51 -1.52 19.66 24.96
N ASN A 52 -2.17 20.65 24.33
CA ASN A 52 -1.50 21.80 23.74
C ASN A 52 -1.28 22.91 24.80
N MET A 53 -0.73 24.06 24.38
CA MET A 53 -0.46 25.20 25.27
C MET A 53 -1.72 25.96 25.73
N ASN A 54 -2.87 25.69 25.08
CA ASN A 54 -4.16 26.26 25.46
C ASN A 54 -4.92 25.39 26.48
N GLY A 55 -4.35 24.26 26.90
CA GLY A 55 -5.02 23.30 27.78
C GLY A 55 -6.02 22.38 27.06
N GLU A 56 -6.01 22.36 25.72
CA GLU A 56 -6.90 21.49 24.93
C GLU A 56 -6.23 20.13 24.71
N VAL A 57 -7.02 19.05 24.80
CA VAL A 57 -6.55 17.69 24.48
C VAL A 57 -6.40 17.58 22.96
N ILE A 58 -5.21 17.35 22.49
CA ILE A 58 -4.89 17.17 21.07
C ILE A 58 -4.64 15.71 20.68
N GLY A 59 -4.42 14.84 21.68
CA GLY A 59 -4.19 13.42 21.43
C GLY A 59 -4.30 12.59 22.70
N ILE A 60 -4.26 11.26 22.49
CA ILE A 60 -4.21 10.26 23.55
C ILE A 60 -2.86 9.55 23.45
N ASN A 61 -2.08 9.55 24.53
CA ASN A 61 -0.80 8.87 24.59
C ASN A 61 -0.99 7.38 24.33
N SER A 62 -0.22 6.79 23.42
CA SER A 62 -0.41 5.42 22.98
C SER A 62 0.84 4.57 23.23
N GLN A 63 1.92 4.88 22.55
CA GLN A 63 3.11 4.05 22.55
C GLN A 63 4.39 4.85 22.38
N ILE A 64 5.52 4.20 22.62
CA ILE A 64 6.86 4.74 22.42
C ILE A 64 7.65 3.81 21.49
N PHE A 65 8.60 4.37 20.78
CA PHE A 65 9.70 3.59 20.22
C PHE A 65 10.81 3.54 21.29
N SER A 66 11.13 2.32 21.73
CA SER A 66 12.12 2.13 22.79
C SER A 66 12.83 0.79 22.65
N THR A 67 14.13 0.79 22.89
CA THR A 67 14.95 -0.42 22.99
C THR A 67 15.18 -0.84 24.45
N SER A 68 14.92 0.07 25.40
CA SER A 68 15.12 -0.16 26.85
C SER A 68 13.80 -0.29 27.63
N GLY A 69 12.65 -0.08 26.97
CA GLY A 69 11.33 -0.05 27.62
C GLY A 69 10.93 1.27 28.26
N GLY A 70 11.86 2.23 28.34
CA GLY A 70 11.60 3.60 28.81
C GLY A 70 11.61 4.64 27.70
N SER A 71 11.29 5.90 28.01
CA SER A 71 11.26 7.00 27.05
C SER A 71 12.65 7.26 26.46
N MET A 72 12.71 7.34 25.13
CA MET A 72 13.89 7.74 24.36
C MET A 72 13.62 8.99 23.51
N GLY A 73 12.60 9.79 23.86
CA GLY A 73 12.20 10.98 23.09
C GLY A 73 11.44 10.68 21.81
N LEU A 74 10.97 9.44 21.64
CA LEU A 74 10.17 8.98 20.49
C LEU A 74 8.81 8.45 21.00
N SER A 75 7.89 9.36 21.25
CA SER A 75 6.58 9.10 21.80
C SER A 75 5.50 9.38 20.75
N PHE A 76 4.42 8.59 20.77
CA PHE A 76 3.35 8.63 19.80
C PHE A 76 2.00 8.73 20.46
N ALA A 77 1.21 9.72 20.03
CA ALA A 77 -0.17 9.92 20.49
C ALA A 77 -1.16 9.79 19.32
N ILE A 78 -2.31 9.18 19.61
CA ILE A 78 -3.45 9.10 18.69
C ILE A 78 -4.07 10.49 18.60
N PRO A 79 -4.21 11.12 17.43
CA PRO A 79 -4.88 12.43 17.30
C PRO A 79 -6.30 12.40 17.86
N ILE A 80 -6.70 13.47 18.58
CA ILE A 80 -7.98 13.51 19.27
C ILE A 80 -9.19 13.38 18.33
N ASN A 81 -9.10 13.90 17.10
CA ASN A 81 -10.15 13.74 16.10
C ASN A 81 -10.38 12.27 15.72
N ILE A 82 -9.33 11.46 15.65
CA ILE A 82 -9.43 10.01 15.40
C ILE A 82 -10.05 9.32 16.62
N ALA A 83 -9.59 9.65 17.83
CA ALA A 83 -10.14 9.10 19.06
C ALA A 83 -11.64 9.41 19.20
N THR A 84 -12.06 10.63 18.86
CA THR A 84 -13.47 11.05 18.87
C THR A 84 -14.31 10.24 17.88
N GLN A 85 -13.82 10.03 16.65
CA GLN A 85 -14.52 9.18 15.67
C GLN A 85 -14.69 7.74 16.15
N VAL A 86 -13.66 7.18 16.77
CA VAL A 86 -13.71 5.83 17.36
C VAL A 86 -14.70 5.77 18.52
N LYS A 87 -14.63 6.73 19.44
CA LYS A 87 -15.56 6.88 20.55
C LYS A 87 -17.02 6.93 20.06
N ASP A 88 -17.33 7.77 19.07
CA ASP A 88 -18.68 7.93 18.55
C ASP A 88 -19.20 6.62 17.91
N GLN A 89 -18.35 5.86 17.23
CA GLN A 89 -18.71 4.53 16.72
C GLN A 89 -19.02 3.54 17.85
N ILE A 90 -18.20 3.52 18.89
CA ILE A 90 -18.40 2.61 20.04
C ILE A 90 -19.70 2.95 20.77
N LEU A 91 -19.94 4.23 21.06
CA LEU A 91 -21.17 4.68 21.75
C LEU A 91 -22.42 4.38 20.91
N LYS A 92 -22.35 4.55 19.59
CA LYS A 92 -23.51 4.36 18.70
C LYS A 92 -23.76 2.91 18.34
N ASN A 93 -22.72 2.11 18.11
CA ASN A 93 -22.82 0.80 17.48
C ASN A 93 -22.25 -0.32 18.37
N GLY A 94 -21.70 -0.03 19.56
CA GLY A 94 -21.01 -1.00 20.43
C GLY A 94 -19.66 -1.49 19.91
N LYS A 95 -19.28 -1.10 18.68
CA LYS A 95 -18.03 -1.58 18.05
C LYS A 95 -17.53 -0.59 17.00
N VAL A 96 -16.24 -0.68 16.68
CA VAL A 96 -15.63 0.04 15.55
C VAL A 96 -15.77 -0.79 14.29
N THR A 97 -16.33 -0.19 13.24
CA THR A 97 -16.42 -0.80 11.91
C THR A 97 -15.52 -0.04 10.95
N ARG A 98 -14.61 -0.74 10.28
CA ARG A 98 -13.69 -0.15 9.31
C ARG A 98 -14.24 -0.30 7.89
N GLY A 99 -14.03 0.73 7.09
CA GLY A 99 -14.30 0.67 5.65
C GLY A 99 -13.24 -0.11 4.90
N ARG A 100 -13.64 -0.78 3.82
CA ARG A 100 -12.76 -1.47 2.89
C ARG A 100 -13.30 -1.35 1.46
N ILE A 101 -12.40 -1.22 0.48
CA ILE A 101 -12.78 -1.24 -0.95
C ILE A 101 -12.23 -2.46 -1.68
N GLY A 102 -11.27 -3.20 -1.11
CA GLY A 102 -10.71 -4.43 -1.67
C GLY A 102 -9.75 -4.18 -2.83
N VAL A 103 -8.70 -3.40 -2.55
CA VAL A 103 -7.56 -3.19 -3.44
C VAL A 103 -6.26 -3.53 -2.73
N MET A 104 -5.29 -4.03 -3.47
CA MET A 104 -3.88 -4.01 -3.09
C MET A 104 -3.23 -2.80 -3.74
N ILE A 105 -2.51 -2.02 -2.95
CA ILE A 105 -1.81 -0.82 -3.40
C ILE A 105 -0.35 -0.86 -2.96
N GLN A 106 0.49 -0.20 -3.72
CA GLN A 106 1.89 0.04 -3.38
C GLN A 106 2.25 1.51 -3.58
N SER A 107 3.35 1.95 -2.97
CA SER A 107 3.88 3.29 -3.19
C SER A 107 4.25 3.50 -4.65
N LEU A 108 3.90 4.63 -5.22
CA LEU A 108 4.36 5.06 -6.53
C LEU A 108 5.76 5.67 -6.37
N THR A 109 6.80 4.90 -6.70
CA THR A 109 8.17 5.41 -6.71
C THR A 109 8.43 6.24 -7.98
N PRO A 110 9.47 7.10 -8.01
CA PRO A 110 9.84 7.85 -9.21
C PRO A 110 10.04 6.96 -10.44
N GLU A 111 10.67 5.80 -10.27
CA GLU A 111 10.94 4.83 -11.33
C GLU A 111 9.63 4.23 -11.86
N LEU A 112 8.68 3.90 -10.96
CA LEU A 112 7.37 3.42 -11.37
C LEU A 112 6.58 4.51 -12.10
N ALA A 113 6.57 5.74 -11.59
CA ALA A 113 5.92 6.87 -12.27
C ALA A 113 6.45 7.03 -13.70
N LYS A 114 7.78 7.02 -13.87
CA LYS A 114 8.43 7.08 -15.17
C LYS A 114 8.06 5.89 -16.07
N GLY A 115 8.00 4.67 -15.52
CA GLY A 115 7.54 3.47 -16.24
C GLY A 115 6.12 3.63 -16.80
N PHE A 116 5.23 4.27 -16.06
CA PHE A 116 3.87 4.63 -16.51
C PHE A 116 3.85 5.89 -17.41
N GLY A 117 4.99 6.54 -17.64
CA GLY A 117 5.12 7.76 -18.44
C GLY A 117 4.50 8.98 -17.78
N LEU A 118 4.62 9.05 -16.47
CA LEU A 118 4.22 10.18 -15.62
C LEU A 118 5.46 10.92 -15.09
N PRO A 119 5.31 12.17 -14.61
CA PRO A 119 6.36 12.89 -13.92
C PRO A 119 6.87 12.10 -12.70
N GLU A 120 8.18 12.14 -12.44
CA GLU A 120 8.82 11.39 -11.35
C GLU A 120 8.36 11.85 -9.95
N ASP A 121 7.90 13.09 -9.83
CA ASP A 121 7.39 13.67 -8.59
C ASP A 121 5.90 13.39 -8.35
N THR A 122 5.23 12.65 -9.25
CA THR A 122 3.83 12.25 -9.09
C THR A 122 3.63 11.50 -7.78
N LYS A 123 2.73 12.01 -6.92
CA LYS A 123 2.37 11.37 -5.66
C LYS A 123 1.10 10.55 -5.83
N GLY A 124 1.06 9.36 -5.19
CA GLY A 124 -0.10 8.49 -5.29
C GLY A 124 0.20 7.08 -4.82
N ALA A 125 -0.81 6.22 -4.99
CA ALA A 125 -0.68 4.80 -4.78
C ALA A 125 -1.04 4.03 -6.05
N LEU A 126 -0.15 3.14 -6.44
CA LEU A 126 -0.34 2.27 -7.60
C LEU A 126 -1.18 1.05 -7.18
N VAL A 127 -2.29 0.82 -7.86
CA VAL A 127 -3.13 -0.37 -7.67
C VAL A 127 -2.43 -1.56 -8.34
N SER A 128 -1.98 -2.51 -7.55
CA SER A 128 -1.40 -3.76 -8.06
C SER A 128 -2.47 -4.81 -8.34
N ARG A 129 -3.53 -4.87 -7.52
CA ARG A 129 -4.64 -5.81 -7.69
C ARG A 129 -5.93 -5.25 -7.12
N THR A 130 -7.07 -5.62 -7.73
CA THR A 130 -8.40 -5.51 -7.14
C THR A 130 -8.90 -6.91 -6.75
N ASP A 131 -9.45 -7.03 -5.54
CA ASP A 131 -10.04 -8.29 -5.11
C ASP A 131 -11.33 -8.56 -5.92
N LYS A 132 -11.52 -9.82 -6.31
CA LYS A 132 -12.72 -10.23 -7.03
C LYS A 132 -13.97 -9.92 -6.18
N ASP A 133 -15.03 -9.46 -6.84
CA ASP A 133 -16.32 -9.10 -6.23
C ASP A 133 -16.26 -7.98 -5.18
N SER A 134 -15.10 -7.34 -5.03
CA SER A 134 -14.92 -6.21 -4.11
C SER A 134 -15.63 -4.94 -4.57
N PRO A 135 -15.87 -3.96 -3.67
CA PRO A 135 -16.33 -2.62 -4.02
C PRO A 135 -15.51 -1.95 -5.12
N ALA A 136 -14.19 -2.08 -5.08
CA ALA A 136 -13.29 -1.53 -6.08
C ALA A 136 -13.48 -2.17 -7.46
N ALA A 137 -13.58 -3.51 -7.52
CA ALA A 137 -13.82 -4.22 -8.76
C ALA A 137 -15.19 -3.84 -9.37
N LYS A 138 -16.24 -3.74 -8.54
CA LYS A 138 -17.58 -3.29 -8.95
C LYS A 138 -17.60 -1.85 -9.46
N ALA A 139 -16.78 -0.99 -8.92
CA ALA A 139 -16.59 0.39 -9.36
C ALA A 139 -15.71 0.52 -10.61
N GLY A 140 -15.12 -0.58 -11.10
CA GLY A 140 -14.27 -0.59 -12.28
C GLY A 140 -12.84 -0.11 -12.05
N LEU A 141 -12.35 -0.12 -10.80
CA LEU A 141 -10.92 0.03 -10.52
C LEU A 141 -10.14 -1.15 -11.09
N GLN A 142 -8.97 -0.89 -11.63
CA GLN A 142 -8.14 -1.85 -12.34
C GLN A 142 -6.70 -1.82 -11.83
N SER A 143 -5.98 -2.91 -11.99
CA SER A 143 -4.53 -2.93 -11.85
C SER A 143 -3.90 -1.94 -12.83
N GLY A 144 -2.91 -1.17 -12.37
CA GLY A 144 -2.29 -0.08 -13.13
C GLY A 144 -2.94 1.30 -12.93
N ASP A 145 -4.09 1.38 -12.24
CA ASP A 145 -4.62 2.67 -11.79
C ASP A 145 -3.69 3.29 -10.74
N ILE A 146 -3.48 4.59 -10.81
CA ILE A 146 -2.72 5.34 -9.82
C ILE A 146 -3.70 6.26 -9.10
N ILE A 147 -3.98 5.96 -7.83
CA ILE A 147 -4.88 6.78 -6.99
C ILE A 147 -4.10 8.00 -6.51
N VAL A 148 -4.54 9.19 -6.92
CA VAL A 148 -3.92 10.48 -6.59
C VAL A 148 -4.78 11.35 -5.69
N GLY A 149 -6.04 10.97 -5.44
CA GLY A 149 -6.95 11.70 -4.58
C GLY A 149 -8.10 10.86 -4.04
N VAL A 150 -8.64 11.27 -2.90
CA VAL A 150 -9.84 10.72 -2.25
C VAL A 150 -10.73 11.88 -1.83
N ASP A 151 -11.99 11.93 -2.29
CA ASP A 151 -12.98 12.97 -1.98
C ASP A 151 -12.43 14.39 -2.17
N GLY A 152 -11.68 14.63 -3.28
CA GLY A 152 -11.06 15.91 -3.61
C GLY A 152 -9.81 16.26 -2.81
N THR A 153 -9.39 15.41 -1.88
CA THR A 153 -8.14 15.59 -1.13
C THR A 153 -7.01 14.83 -1.83
N HIS A 154 -5.95 15.55 -2.23
CA HIS A 154 -4.78 14.93 -2.85
C HIS A 154 -4.05 13.98 -1.90
N VAL A 155 -3.63 12.83 -2.42
CA VAL A 155 -2.82 11.84 -1.73
C VAL A 155 -1.37 12.31 -1.70
N LYS A 156 -0.80 12.45 -0.51
CA LYS A 156 0.62 12.78 -0.32
C LYS A 156 1.48 11.51 -0.18
N ASN A 157 0.93 10.52 0.50
CA ASN A 157 1.56 9.22 0.72
C ASN A 157 0.56 8.10 0.42
N TYR A 158 1.04 6.95 -0.05
CA TYR A 158 0.16 5.82 -0.35
C TYR A 158 -0.67 5.35 0.86
N SER A 159 -0.15 5.51 2.09
CA SER A 159 -0.84 5.19 3.34
C SER A 159 -2.04 6.11 3.67
N ASP A 160 -2.17 7.24 2.97
CA ASP A 160 -3.33 8.14 3.16
C ASP A 160 -4.63 7.45 2.69
N ILE A 161 -4.55 6.60 1.66
CA ILE A 161 -5.71 5.94 1.07
C ILE A 161 -6.32 4.91 2.03
N PRO A 162 -5.60 3.87 2.53
CA PRO A 162 -6.20 2.91 3.46
C PRO A 162 -6.73 3.60 4.71
N ARG A 163 -6.07 4.67 5.17
CA ARG A 163 -6.55 5.47 6.32
C ARG A 163 -7.89 6.12 6.01
N GLN A 164 -8.02 6.90 4.93
CA GLN A 164 -9.26 7.59 4.57
C GLN A 164 -10.40 6.59 4.33
N ILE A 165 -10.13 5.50 3.62
CA ILE A 165 -11.12 4.44 3.37
C ILE A 165 -11.53 3.73 4.66
N SER A 166 -10.59 3.44 5.56
CA SER A 166 -10.86 2.77 6.84
C SER A 166 -11.81 3.58 7.73
N PHE A 167 -11.72 4.90 7.71
CA PHE A 167 -12.59 5.78 8.48
C PHE A 167 -13.89 6.18 7.75
N ALA A 168 -13.98 5.94 6.44
CA ALA A 168 -15.21 6.15 5.71
C ALA A 168 -16.31 5.18 6.18
N LYS A 169 -17.55 5.69 6.29
CA LYS A 169 -18.68 4.87 6.73
C LYS A 169 -18.98 3.77 5.70
N PRO A 170 -19.04 2.49 6.09
CA PRO A 170 -19.53 1.45 5.20
C PRO A 170 -20.90 1.79 4.60
N GLY A 171 -21.05 1.57 3.30
CA GLY A 171 -22.24 1.97 2.53
C GLY A 171 -22.19 3.40 1.97
N SER A 172 -21.26 4.25 2.42
CA SER A 172 -21.04 5.56 1.79
C SER A 172 -20.23 5.41 0.50
N THR A 173 -20.35 6.41 -0.37
CA THR A 173 -19.57 6.46 -1.61
C THR A 173 -18.42 7.43 -1.45
N VAL A 174 -17.19 6.98 -1.70
CA VAL A 174 -15.99 7.79 -1.81
C VAL A 174 -15.63 8.00 -3.28
N LYS A 175 -15.18 9.19 -3.64
CA LYS A 175 -14.74 9.53 -5.00
C LYS A 175 -13.22 9.42 -5.08
N LEU A 176 -12.73 8.41 -5.78
CA LEU A 176 -11.30 8.26 -6.02
C LEU A 176 -10.91 8.98 -7.29
N THR A 177 -9.95 9.89 -7.19
CA THR A 177 -9.28 10.48 -8.36
C THR A 177 -8.15 9.56 -8.74
N VAL A 178 -8.18 9.00 -9.96
CA VAL A 178 -7.17 8.04 -10.45
C VAL A 178 -6.61 8.48 -11.80
N ILE A 179 -5.33 8.23 -12.00
CA ILE A 179 -4.70 8.34 -13.32
C ILE A 179 -4.73 6.96 -13.97
N ARG A 180 -5.40 6.87 -15.13
CA ARG A 180 -5.48 5.68 -15.99
C ARG A 180 -5.11 6.06 -17.42
N ASN A 181 -4.17 5.36 -18.03
CA ASN A 181 -3.68 5.67 -19.37
C ASN A 181 -3.30 7.17 -19.53
N LYS A 182 -2.61 7.73 -18.52
CA LYS A 182 -2.17 9.14 -18.45
C LYS A 182 -3.31 10.17 -18.40
N LYS A 183 -4.54 9.73 -18.17
CA LYS A 183 -5.70 10.62 -18.02
C LYS A 183 -6.24 10.50 -16.58
N GLU A 184 -6.57 11.66 -16.01
CA GLU A 184 -7.24 11.69 -14.71
C GLU A 184 -8.73 11.41 -14.89
N ILE A 185 -9.27 10.50 -14.09
CA ILE A 185 -10.67 10.14 -14.03
C ILE A 185 -11.14 10.02 -12.59
N THR A 186 -12.42 10.24 -12.36
CA THR A 186 -13.04 10.02 -11.03
C THR A 186 -13.79 8.70 -11.02
N VAL A 187 -13.48 7.85 -10.04
CA VAL A 187 -14.13 6.55 -9.84
C VAL A 187 -14.90 6.58 -8.52
N PRO A 188 -16.24 6.59 -8.53
CA PRO A 188 -17.04 6.49 -7.32
C PRO A 188 -17.04 5.04 -6.82
N VAL A 189 -16.64 4.83 -5.56
CA VAL A 189 -16.56 3.51 -4.93
C VAL A 189 -17.44 3.47 -3.68
N THR A 190 -18.39 2.56 -3.61
CA THR A 190 -19.17 2.33 -2.39
C THR A 190 -18.34 1.52 -1.40
N VAL A 191 -18.09 2.10 -0.22
CA VAL A 191 -17.24 1.49 0.81
C VAL A 191 -17.93 0.27 1.41
N GLY A 192 -17.25 -0.87 1.42
CA GLY A 192 -17.69 -2.09 2.11
C GLY A 192 -17.21 -2.16 3.56
N VAL A 193 -17.62 -3.19 4.26
CA VAL A 193 -17.14 -3.52 5.61
C VAL A 193 -15.82 -4.28 5.51
N ALA A 194 -14.84 -3.93 6.33
CA ALA A 194 -13.64 -4.72 6.49
C ALA A 194 -13.99 -5.95 7.36
N ASP A 195 -14.18 -7.10 6.71
CA ASP A 195 -14.25 -8.39 7.40
C ASP A 195 -12.83 -8.73 7.86
N GLY A 196 -12.62 -9.03 9.14
CA GLY A 196 -11.30 -9.26 9.73
C GLY A 196 -10.50 -10.46 9.18
N LYS A 197 -10.83 -10.90 7.96
CA LYS A 197 -10.10 -11.93 7.21
C LYS A 197 -9.06 -11.26 6.31
N THR A 198 -7.88 -11.05 6.83
CA THR A 198 -6.68 -10.90 5.99
C THR A 198 -6.45 -12.24 5.27
N ASN A 199 -6.56 -12.23 3.95
CA ASN A 199 -6.12 -13.37 3.13
C ASN A 199 -4.59 -13.43 3.17
N THR A 200 -4.05 -14.08 4.20
CA THR A 200 -2.67 -14.58 4.19
C THR A 200 -2.63 -15.79 3.26
N LEU A 201 -2.10 -15.59 2.07
CA LEU A 201 -1.86 -16.68 1.13
C LEU A 201 -0.65 -17.48 1.60
N LYS A 202 -0.85 -18.79 1.78
CA LYS A 202 0.22 -19.76 2.07
C LYS A 202 1.09 -19.94 0.84
N ALA A 203 2.40 -19.93 1.04
CA ALA A 203 3.39 -20.38 0.06
C ALA A 203 3.10 -21.82 -0.34
N GLY A 204 3.07 -22.10 -1.63
CA GLY A 204 2.82 -23.43 -2.19
C GLY A 204 3.99 -23.92 -3.02
N GLU A 205 4.27 -25.20 -2.84
CA GLU A 205 5.37 -26.01 -3.32
C GLU A 205 5.55 -26.07 -4.85
N GLU A 206 6.77 -26.41 -5.25
CA GLU A 206 7.25 -26.62 -6.61
C GLU A 206 6.46 -27.66 -7.40
N SER A 207 6.30 -27.48 -8.72
CA SER A 207 5.99 -28.57 -9.62
C SER A 207 6.43 -28.31 -11.07
N ASP A 208 7.03 -29.32 -11.61
CA ASP A 208 7.35 -29.73 -12.97
C ASP A 208 7.02 -28.83 -14.16
N THR A 209 8.01 -28.71 -15.01
CA THR A 209 8.10 -27.90 -16.22
C THR A 209 7.67 -28.69 -17.46
N PRO A 210 6.87 -28.09 -18.37
CA PRO A 210 6.93 -28.41 -19.80
C PRO A 210 7.40 -27.25 -20.65
N LYS A 211 8.18 -27.60 -21.66
CA LYS A 211 8.97 -26.75 -22.53
C LYS A 211 8.17 -25.99 -23.59
N ALA A 212 8.46 -24.72 -23.75
CA ALA A 212 8.77 -23.93 -24.96
C ALA A 212 9.03 -22.49 -24.51
N GLU A 213 10.29 -22.14 -24.33
CA GLU A 213 10.74 -20.81 -23.89
C GLU A 213 11.08 -19.95 -25.10
N ALA A 214 10.48 -18.78 -25.21
CA ALA A 214 10.88 -17.75 -26.15
C ALA A 214 11.60 -16.62 -25.40
N LYS A 215 12.73 -16.16 -25.91
CA LYS A 215 13.53 -15.08 -25.31
C LYS A 215 12.93 -13.71 -25.68
N ALA A 216 12.66 -12.86 -24.71
CA ALA A 216 12.38 -11.44 -24.91
C ALA A 216 13.69 -10.66 -24.76
N GLY A 217 14.33 -10.31 -25.89
CA GLY A 217 15.71 -9.89 -26.03
C GLY A 217 16.21 -8.85 -25.02
N LYS A 218 15.73 -7.56 -25.10
CA LYS A 218 16.22 -6.46 -24.23
C LYS A 218 15.87 -6.60 -22.75
N LEU A 219 14.81 -7.33 -22.42
CA LEU A 219 14.39 -7.54 -21.02
C LEU A 219 15.24 -8.63 -20.33
N GLY A 220 15.79 -9.58 -21.10
CA GLY A 220 16.59 -10.67 -20.55
C GLY A 220 15.76 -11.76 -19.88
N VAL A 221 14.54 -12.03 -20.35
CA VAL A 221 13.70 -13.12 -19.83
C VAL A 221 13.45 -14.19 -20.88
N SER A 222 13.42 -15.46 -20.43
CA SER A 222 12.78 -16.54 -21.17
C SER A 222 11.40 -16.78 -20.56
N VAL A 223 10.38 -16.74 -21.41
CA VAL A 223 8.99 -16.81 -20.96
C VAL A 223 8.12 -17.72 -21.82
N ARG A 224 7.10 -18.28 -21.22
CA ARG A 224 6.02 -18.99 -21.91
C ARG A 224 4.64 -18.61 -21.39
N PRO A 225 3.58 -18.68 -22.19
CA PRO A 225 2.23 -18.53 -21.69
C PRO A 225 1.91 -19.58 -20.62
N LEU A 226 1.09 -19.17 -19.62
CA LEU A 226 0.53 -20.13 -18.68
C LEU A 226 -0.41 -21.10 -19.39
N THR A 227 -0.35 -22.38 -19.04
CA THR A 227 -1.38 -23.34 -19.44
C THR A 227 -2.71 -23.02 -18.75
N ALA A 228 -3.83 -23.52 -19.28
CA ALA A 228 -5.14 -23.30 -18.67
C ALA A 228 -5.23 -23.78 -17.20
N LYS A 229 -4.53 -24.86 -16.87
CA LYS A 229 -4.42 -25.40 -15.49
C LYS A 229 -3.63 -24.48 -14.58
N GLU A 230 -2.48 -23.97 -15.04
CA GLU A 230 -1.64 -23.02 -14.30
C GLU A 230 -2.37 -21.68 -14.10
N ALA A 231 -3.01 -21.14 -15.15
CA ALA A 231 -3.78 -19.91 -15.07
C ALA A 231 -4.94 -20.01 -14.04
N LYS A 232 -5.62 -21.17 -14.00
CA LYS A 232 -6.67 -21.43 -13.01
C LYS A 232 -6.10 -21.52 -11.59
N LYS A 233 -4.93 -22.16 -11.40
CA LYS A 233 -4.24 -22.26 -10.10
C LYS A 233 -3.71 -20.90 -9.65
N ALA A 234 -3.13 -20.13 -10.56
CA ALA A 234 -2.59 -18.81 -10.28
C ALA A 234 -3.67 -17.72 -10.11
N GLY A 235 -4.90 -17.98 -10.56
CA GLY A 235 -5.99 -17.00 -10.57
C GLY A 235 -5.74 -15.82 -11.51
N THR A 236 -4.81 -15.96 -12.46
CA THR A 236 -4.41 -14.92 -13.42
C THR A 236 -4.00 -15.54 -14.76
N SER A 237 -3.90 -14.70 -15.79
CA SER A 237 -3.29 -15.04 -17.07
C SER A 237 -2.01 -14.24 -17.25
N GLY A 238 -1.02 -14.79 -17.94
CA GLY A 238 0.25 -14.11 -18.14
C GLY A 238 1.31 -15.04 -18.69
N LEU A 239 2.57 -14.59 -18.58
CA LEU A 239 3.75 -15.32 -19.04
C LEU A 239 4.57 -15.81 -17.85
N LEU A 240 4.74 -17.12 -17.74
CA LEU A 240 5.63 -17.71 -16.74
C LEU A 240 7.09 -17.46 -17.15
N VAL A 241 7.88 -16.97 -16.20
CA VAL A 241 9.32 -16.74 -16.35
C VAL A 241 10.06 -18.05 -16.10
N GLY A 242 10.75 -18.57 -17.10
CA GLY A 242 11.65 -19.72 -16.97
C GLY A 242 13.01 -19.31 -16.47
N ASN A 243 13.58 -18.22 -17.05
CA ASN A 243 14.87 -17.67 -16.62
C ASN A 243 14.85 -16.14 -16.77
N ALA A 244 15.56 -15.45 -15.90
CA ALA A 244 15.77 -14.01 -15.94
C ALA A 244 17.26 -13.66 -15.87
N THR A 245 17.71 -12.77 -16.75
CA THR A 245 19.07 -12.23 -16.85
C THR A 245 19.00 -10.73 -17.12
N GLY A 246 20.11 -10.02 -17.10
CA GLY A 246 20.18 -8.61 -17.46
C GLY A 246 19.20 -7.74 -16.68
N ALA A 247 18.47 -6.88 -17.40
CA ALA A 247 17.56 -5.89 -16.81
C ALA A 247 16.47 -6.51 -15.92
N ALA A 248 15.91 -7.65 -16.30
CA ALA A 248 14.89 -8.33 -15.49
C ALA A 248 15.45 -8.88 -14.18
N ALA A 249 16.62 -9.54 -14.22
CA ALA A 249 17.28 -10.05 -13.02
C ALA A 249 17.68 -8.91 -12.07
N SER A 250 18.23 -7.82 -12.61
CA SER A 250 18.59 -6.61 -11.84
C SER A 250 17.37 -5.97 -11.17
N ALA A 251 16.20 -6.06 -11.78
CA ALA A 251 14.94 -5.61 -11.21
C ALA A 251 14.31 -6.60 -10.22
N GLY A 252 14.94 -7.77 -9.97
CA GLY A 252 14.46 -8.77 -9.03
C GLY A 252 13.37 -9.70 -9.58
N ILE A 253 13.17 -9.74 -10.91
CA ILE A 253 12.34 -10.76 -11.56
C ILE A 253 13.09 -12.08 -11.56
N ALA A 254 12.43 -13.16 -11.16
CA ALA A 254 13.05 -14.48 -10.99
C ALA A 254 12.27 -15.58 -11.73
N SER A 255 12.91 -16.74 -11.89
CA SER A 255 12.24 -17.94 -12.38
C SER A 255 11.05 -18.30 -11.51
N GLY A 256 9.94 -18.70 -12.12
CA GLY A 256 8.67 -19.01 -11.46
C GLY A 256 7.74 -17.80 -11.29
N ASP A 257 8.20 -16.58 -11.52
CA ASP A 257 7.32 -15.41 -11.57
C ASP A 257 6.40 -15.47 -12.80
N VAL A 258 5.23 -14.83 -12.68
CA VAL A 258 4.32 -14.66 -13.82
C VAL A 258 4.23 -13.19 -14.16
N ILE A 259 4.63 -12.83 -15.38
CA ILE A 259 4.44 -11.48 -15.92
C ILE A 259 2.97 -11.36 -16.35
N VAL A 260 2.24 -10.46 -15.68
CA VAL A 260 0.79 -10.28 -15.88
C VAL A 260 0.49 -9.07 -16.76
N ALA A 261 1.22 -7.97 -16.57
CA ALA A 261 1.03 -6.73 -17.30
C ALA A 261 2.34 -5.93 -17.43
N VAL A 262 2.40 -5.05 -18.41
CA VAL A 262 3.46 -4.03 -18.56
C VAL A 262 2.80 -2.66 -18.67
N ASN A 263 3.21 -1.71 -17.83
CA ASN A 263 2.65 -0.34 -17.80
C ASN A 263 1.11 -0.32 -17.73
N GLY A 264 0.52 -1.23 -16.94
CA GLY A 264 -0.93 -1.38 -16.80
C GLY A 264 -1.64 -2.12 -17.95
N GLN A 265 -0.93 -2.50 -19.02
CA GLN A 265 -1.49 -3.25 -20.14
C GLN A 265 -1.27 -4.75 -19.95
N PRO A 266 -2.34 -5.57 -19.97
CA PRO A 266 -2.22 -7.03 -19.80
C PRO A 266 -1.34 -7.66 -20.89
N VAL A 267 -0.51 -8.63 -20.49
CA VAL A 267 0.37 -9.40 -21.38
C VAL A 267 -0.01 -10.86 -21.29
N LYS A 268 -0.44 -11.45 -22.44
CA LYS A 268 -0.84 -12.86 -22.53
C LYS A 268 0.07 -13.68 -23.44
N THR A 269 0.73 -13.01 -24.37
CA THR A 269 1.62 -13.63 -25.35
C THR A 269 3.00 -12.98 -25.33
N VAL A 270 4.01 -13.69 -25.82
CA VAL A 270 5.37 -13.15 -25.97
C VAL A 270 5.36 -11.94 -26.90
N SER A 271 4.51 -11.93 -27.93
CA SER A 271 4.32 -10.79 -28.83
C SER A 271 3.79 -9.55 -28.08
N ASP A 272 2.84 -9.73 -27.15
CA ASP A 272 2.34 -8.62 -26.32
C ASP A 272 3.47 -8.01 -25.49
N LEU A 273 4.30 -8.87 -24.87
CA LEU A 273 5.44 -8.44 -24.07
C LEU A 273 6.45 -7.68 -24.94
N SER A 274 6.82 -8.22 -26.10
CA SER A 274 7.77 -7.58 -27.01
C SER A 274 7.30 -6.20 -27.47
N LYS A 275 6.02 -6.07 -27.86
CA LYS A 275 5.42 -4.79 -28.24
C LYS A 275 5.37 -3.80 -27.07
N ALA A 276 5.08 -4.28 -25.86
CA ALA A 276 4.97 -3.42 -24.68
C ALA A 276 6.31 -2.81 -24.24
N ILE A 277 7.42 -3.48 -24.55
CA ILE A 277 8.78 -3.03 -24.20
C ILE A 277 9.47 -2.26 -25.35
N GLU A 278 8.96 -2.38 -26.58
CA GLU A 278 9.58 -1.79 -27.77
C GLU A 278 9.71 -0.26 -27.64
N GLY A 279 10.92 0.26 -27.93
CA GLY A 279 11.20 1.70 -27.86
C GLY A 279 11.15 2.31 -26.47
N LYS A 280 10.97 1.52 -25.40
CA LYS A 280 10.96 2.00 -24.04
C LYS A 280 12.35 1.91 -23.42
N LYS A 281 12.68 2.88 -22.55
CA LYS A 281 13.88 2.88 -21.72
C LYS A 281 13.58 2.38 -20.31
N GLN A 282 12.39 2.68 -19.82
CA GLN A 282 11.91 2.29 -18.49
C GLN A 282 10.47 1.82 -18.57
N ILE A 283 10.18 0.73 -17.86
CA ILE A 283 8.86 0.10 -17.83
C ILE A 283 8.50 -0.32 -16.39
N ALA A 284 7.21 -0.48 -16.13
CA ALA A 284 6.69 -1.07 -14.90
C ALA A 284 6.04 -2.43 -15.22
N ILE A 285 6.62 -3.51 -14.73
CA ILE A 285 6.13 -4.88 -14.96
C ILE A 285 5.31 -5.33 -13.74
N LEU A 286 4.06 -5.74 -13.95
CA LEU A 286 3.29 -6.43 -12.94
C LEU A 286 3.69 -7.89 -12.90
N VAL A 287 4.28 -8.27 -11.79
CA VAL A 287 4.74 -9.65 -11.53
C VAL A 287 3.83 -10.27 -10.49
N GLN A 288 3.42 -11.52 -10.70
CA GLN A 288 2.82 -12.35 -9.66
C GLN A 288 3.82 -13.38 -9.16
N ARG A 289 4.01 -13.39 -7.84
CA ARG A 289 4.88 -14.33 -7.12
C ARG A 289 4.14 -14.87 -5.91
N GLY A 290 4.00 -16.19 -5.79
CA GLY A 290 3.36 -16.83 -4.63
C GLY A 290 1.92 -16.41 -4.35
N GLY A 291 1.22 -15.81 -5.33
CA GLY A 291 -0.16 -15.31 -5.20
C GLY A 291 -0.25 -13.79 -4.98
N ASP A 292 0.82 -13.12 -4.64
CA ASP A 292 0.88 -11.66 -4.53
C ASP A 292 1.26 -11.01 -5.86
N GLN A 293 0.72 -9.83 -6.11
CA GLN A 293 1.00 -9.04 -7.30
C GLN A 293 1.69 -7.74 -6.93
N ILE A 294 2.83 -7.46 -7.57
CA ILE A 294 3.61 -6.24 -7.36
C ILE A 294 4.12 -5.68 -8.68
N TYR A 295 4.10 -4.38 -8.83
CA TYR A 295 4.77 -3.70 -9.93
C TYR A 295 6.26 -3.53 -9.61
N VAL A 296 7.09 -3.94 -10.56
CA VAL A 296 8.55 -3.82 -10.49
C VAL A 296 9.00 -2.85 -11.57
N PRO A 297 9.74 -1.79 -11.23
CA PRO A 297 10.34 -0.92 -12.24
C PRO A 297 11.53 -1.61 -12.89
N VAL A 298 11.59 -1.60 -14.23
CA VAL A 298 12.69 -2.18 -14.99
C VAL A 298 13.31 -1.13 -15.89
N ASN A 299 14.62 -0.95 -15.78
CA ASN A 299 15.39 -0.11 -16.68
C ASN A 299 15.97 -0.98 -17.81
N LEU A 300 15.58 -0.70 -19.06
CA LEU A 300 16.00 -1.46 -20.24
C LEU A 300 17.31 -0.92 -20.87
N ASP A 301 17.79 0.23 -20.41
CA ASP A 301 19.08 0.80 -20.85
C ASP A 301 20.28 0.23 -20.08
N SER A 302 20.07 -0.54 -19.00
CA SER A 302 21.11 -1.13 -18.14
C SER A 302 21.65 -2.48 -18.64
N SER A 303 21.43 -2.86 -19.87
CA SER A 303 21.85 -4.14 -20.45
C SER A 303 23.17 -4.09 -21.22
N GLU A 304 23.98 -3.06 -21.01
CA GLU A 304 25.37 -2.99 -21.51
C GLU A 304 26.31 -2.76 -20.31
N ASP A 305 26.74 -3.89 -19.67
CA ASP A 305 28.06 -4.10 -19.06
C ASP A 305 28.26 -5.59 -18.83
#